data_a74d433ce5991cdcbf092209ecf827fb
#
_entry.id   a74d433ce5991cdcbf092209ecf827fb
#
_cell.length_a   1.000
_cell.length_b   1.000
_cell.length_c   1.000
_cell.angle_alpha   90.00
_cell.angle_beta   90.00
_cell.angle_gamma   90.00
#
_symmetry.space_group_name_H-M   'P 1'
#
loop_
_entity.id
_entity.type
_entity.pdbx_description
1 polymer ?
#
loop_
_entity_poly.entity_id
_entity_poly.type
_entity_poly.pdbx_seq_one_letter_code
_entity_poly.pdbx_strand_id
1 'polypeptide(L)'
;MFDVIIIGAGVCGASIARRLSRYKLDILILEKENDVSMGASKANSAIVHGGYAESGKELRGRICYPGRKSFEKLNEELNFGFLANGSLVLAFDEEDMKTLDKLYQMGLENGLDDMEIIDQEKLRSIEKNVSDDAIGALYCKGAGVCSPYEYVIALVENALDNGVKLELNSEVVDIEKSNDTFKVETSKGETYESKFVINASGLNGAKVSSMITETDFDIHPRSGEYLIMQKGTGSRIKQVLFQTPSPKSKGILVTRTYHNNILIGPDAIDEEEIDLGTHEERLMEIYKLAQKSVKDDVLNLKEFIRSFTGLRPASSTGDFIIENSQTNGFINVVGIQSPGVTSSPEIARMVEGILVDLGINLTEDETYNPYRKPIIEYKELEDFNKVKDLVDLPLGNPDRLVCRCEQVSEKTIRDALNRGIELTSFDAVKRRTRAGMGFCQGAFCKNRVLEVMEDEYGHPIENRKFDSEGSGLSRINKKDINEIIKKMSK
;
A
#
# COMPACT_ATOMS: atom_id res chain seq x y z
N MET A 1 9.81 -4.08 -29.06
CA MET A 1 10.53 -2.96 -28.40
C MET A 1 9.47 -2.07 -27.78
N PHE A 2 9.59 -1.76 -26.50
CA PHE A 2 8.68 -0.89 -25.76
C PHE A 2 9.13 0.58 -25.85
N ASP A 3 8.23 1.52 -25.62
CA ASP A 3 8.61 2.91 -25.41
C ASP A 3 9.17 3.09 -24.00
N VAL A 4 8.52 2.46 -22.99
CA VAL A 4 8.89 2.57 -21.57
C VAL A 4 8.83 1.22 -20.89
N ILE A 5 9.89 0.86 -20.14
CA ILE A 5 9.86 -0.22 -19.14
C ILE A 5 9.87 0.40 -17.75
N ILE A 6 8.95 -0.04 -16.89
CA ILE A 6 8.84 0.37 -15.47
C ILE A 6 9.23 -0.82 -14.60
N ILE A 7 10.26 -0.66 -13.77
CA ILE A 7 10.74 -1.70 -12.85
C ILE A 7 10.10 -1.51 -11.49
N GLY A 8 9.19 -2.42 -11.12
CA GLY A 8 8.45 -2.43 -9.87
C GLY A 8 6.99 -1.99 -10.01
N ALA A 9 6.07 -2.83 -9.48
CA ALA A 9 4.63 -2.57 -9.43
C ALA A 9 4.16 -2.10 -8.03
N GLY A 10 5.00 -1.32 -7.34
CA GLY A 10 4.63 -0.58 -6.15
C GLY A 10 3.84 0.70 -6.49
N VAL A 11 3.53 1.53 -5.48
CA VAL A 11 2.69 2.72 -5.66
C VAL A 11 3.24 3.71 -6.69
N CYS A 12 4.57 3.86 -6.78
CA CYS A 12 5.20 4.76 -7.75
C CYS A 12 5.09 4.21 -9.17
N GLY A 13 5.53 2.96 -9.40
CA GLY A 13 5.46 2.34 -10.72
C GLY A 13 4.03 2.22 -11.24
N ALA A 14 3.08 1.85 -10.38
CA ALA A 14 1.66 1.78 -10.70
C ALA A 14 1.06 3.16 -11.08
N SER A 15 1.41 4.22 -10.32
CA SER A 15 0.95 5.58 -10.62
C SER A 15 1.53 6.10 -11.93
N ILE A 16 2.81 5.82 -12.21
CA ILE A 16 3.48 6.20 -13.47
C ILE A 16 2.86 5.43 -14.64
N ALA A 17 2.67 4.13 -14.51
CA ALA A 17 2.07 3.31 -15.55
C ALA A 17 0.67 3.80 -15.93
N ARG A 18 -0.20 4.04 -14.94
CA ARG A 18 -1.53 4.61 -15.18
C ARG A 18 -1.47 6.00 -15.80
N ARG A 19 -0.53 6.85 -15.36
CA ARG A 19 -0.36 8.20 -15.92
C ARG A 19 0.00 8.14 -17.39
N LEU A 20 0.96 7.29 -17.73
CA LEU A 20 1.47 7.15 -19.10
C LEU A 20 0.50 6.39 -20.02
N SER A 21 -0.36 5.51 -19.49
CA SER A 21 -1.33 4.75 -20.28
C SER A 21 -2.41 5.60 -20.97
N ARG A 22 -2.46 6.89 -20.68
CA ARG A 22 -3.30 7.86 -21.40
C ARG A 22 -2.75 8.27 -22.75
N TYR A 23 -1.53 7.84 -23.08
CA TYR A 23 -0.86 8.16 -24.32
C TYR A 23 -0.65 6.89 -25.17
N LYS A 24 -0.50 7.06 -26.47
CA LYS A 24 -0.20 5.97 -27.41
C LYS A 24 1.26 5.52 -27.24
N LEU A 25 1.53 4.80 -26.17
CA LEU A 25 2.83 4.27 -25.80
C LEU A 25 2.74 2.76 -25.53
N ASP A 26 3.75 2.03 -25.95
CA ASP A 26 3.97 0.64 -25.54
C ASP A 26 4.70 0.60 -24.21
N ILE A 27 3.99 0.23 -23.13
CA ILE A 27 4.51 0.24 -21.74
C ILE A 27 4.53 -1.17 -21.17
N LEU A 28 5.64 -1.53 -20.50
CA LEU A 28 5.80 -2.78 -19.76
C LEU A 28 6.15 -2.50 -18.31
N ILE A 29 5.44 -3.16 -17.38
CA ILE A 29 5.81 -3.22 -15.97
C ILE A 29 6.49 -4.58 -15.71
N LEU A 30 7.68 -4.57 -15.10
CA LEU A 30 8.37 -5.77 -14.61
C LEU A 30 8.31 -5.79 -13.09
N GLU A 31 7.65 -6.81 -12.51
CA GLU A 31 7.55 -6.99 -11.06
C GLU A 31 8.18 -8.31 -10.64
N LYS A 32 9.05 -8.28 -9.64
CA LYS A 32 9.77 -9.47 -9.16
C LYS A 32 8.88 -10.43 -8.38
N GLU A 33 7.83 -9.94 -7.76
CA GLU A 33 6.92 -10.71 -6.94
C GLU A 33 5.79 -11.34 -7.78
N ASN A 34 5.03 -12.22 -7.16
CA ASN A 34 3.89 -12.91 -7.78
C ASN A 34 2.60 -12.09 -7.80
N ASP A 35 2.63 -10.85 -7.34
CA ASP A 35 1.51 -9.91 -7.37
C ASP A 35 2.04 -8.47 -7.25
N VAL A 36 1.20 -7.50 -7.54
CA VAL A 36 1.49 -6.07 -7.39
C VAL A 36 1.36 -5.63 -5.93
N SER A 37 1.93 -4.47 -5.57
CA SER A 37 1.85 -3.90 -4.21
C SER A 37 2.58 -4.70 -3.13
N MET A 38 3.57 -5.52 -3.47
CA MET A 38 4.16 -6.48 -2.53
C MET A 38 5.17 -5.90 -1.54
N GLY A 39 5.75 -4.74 -1.83
CA GLY A 39 6.72 -4.05 -0.95
C GLY A 39 6.06 -3.14 0.10
N ALA A 40 6.67 -1.99 0.36
CA ALA A 40 6.18 -0.97 1.30
C ALA A 40 4.74 -0.51 1.02
N SER A 41 4.29 -0.65 -0.22
CA SER A 41 2.95 -0.21 -0.66
C SER A 41 1.80 -0.97 0.01
N LYS A 42 1.98 -2.24 0.42
CA LYS A 42 0.96 -3.01 1.16
C LYS A 42 1.06 -2.87 2.67
N ALA A 43 2.19 -2.40 3.19
CA ALA A 43 2.52 -2.42 4.63
C ALA A 43 2.92 -1.02 5.10
N ASN A 44 1.94 -0.14 5.23
CA ASN A 44 2.09 1.24 5.68
C ASN A 44 0.87 1.70 6.47
N SER A 45 0.90 2.96 6.95
CA SER A 45 -0.17 3.55 7.77
C SER A 45 -1.45 3.85 7.01
N ALA A 46 -1.48 3.70 5.69
CA ALA A 46 -2.64 4.02 4.85
C ALA A 46 -3.09 5.51 4.88
N ILE A 47 -2.21 6.41 5.27
CA ILE A 47 -2.51 7.83 5.43
C ILE A 47 -2.36 8.58 4.10
N VAL A 48 -3.37 9.35 3.76
CA VAL A 48 -3.28 10.45 2.81
C VAL A 48 -2.96 11.72 3.62
N HIS A 49 -1.66 12.07 3.63
CA HIS A 49 -1.13 13.12 4.49
C HIS A 49 -1.62 14.51 4.12
N GLY A 50 -1.73 15.40 5.12
CA GLY A 50 -2.10 16.80 4.92
C GLY A 50 -1.12 17.56 4.02
N GLY A 51 0.19 17.40 4.26
CA GLY A 51 1.26 18.13 3.56
C GLY A 51 1.97 19.18 4.43
N TYR A 52 1.69 19.21 5.72
CA TYR A 52 2.24 20.16 6.70
C TYR A 52 3.49 19.65 7.44
N ALA A 53 3.81 18.36 7.34
CA ALA A 53 4.83 17.73 8.18
C ALA A 53 6.23 17.72 7.57
N GLU A 54 6.38 18.10 6.31
CA GLU A 54 7.64 18.10 5.57
C GLU A 54 7.91 19.50 5.02
N SER A 55 9.19 19.91 5.04
CA SER A 55 9.59 21.22 4.55
C SER A 55 9.39 21.34 3.03
N GLY A 56 8.84 22.43 2.55
CA GLY A 56 8.77 22.75 1.12
C GLY A 56 10.14 22.95 0.43
N LYS A 57 11.24 22.98 1.19
CA LYS A 57 12.59 22.94 0.65
C LYS A 57 12.96 21.57 0.11
N GLU A 58 12.37 20.51 0.67
CA GLU A 58 12.54 19.14 0.27
C GLU A 58 11.51 18.76 -0.81
N LEU A 59 11.86 17.86 -1.71
CA LEU A 59 10.96 17.42 -2.78
C LEU A 59 9.69 16.80 -2.20
N ARG A 60 9.84 15.92 -1.19
CA ARG A 60 8.70 15.26 -0.52
C ARG A 60 7.70 16.24 0.10
N GLY A 61 8.16 17.41 0.59
CA GLY A 61 7.29 18.46 1.10
C GLY A 61 6.53 19.17 -0.01
N ARG A 62 7.22 19.55 -1.11
CA ARG A 62 6.61 20.24 -2.26
C ARG A 62 5.50 19.47 -2.94
N ILE A 63 5.65 18.13 -3.06
CA ILE A 63 4.73 17.31 -3.85
C ILE A 63 3.64 16.60 -3.04
N CYS A 64 3.70 16.66 -1.69
CA CYS A 64 2.71 16.00 -0.84
C CYS A 64 1.30 16.61 -0.98
N TYR A 65 1.18 17.93 -0.80
CA TYR A 65 -0.12 18.62 -0.86
C TYR A 65 -0.75 18.56 -2.26
N PRO A 66 -0.03 18.87 -3.37
CA PRO A 66 -0.56 18.65 -4.70
C PRO A 66 -1.01 17.21 -4.96
N GLY A 67 -0.26 16.21 -4.49
CA GLY A 67 -0.61 14.81 -4.58
C GLY A 67 -1.93 14.49 -3.87
N ARG A 68 -2.11 14.98 -2.62
CA ARG A 68 -3.35 14.84 -1.84
C ARG A 68 -4.58 15.30 -2.60
N LYS A 69 -4.50 16.45 -3.26
CA LYS A 69 -5.63 17.01 -4.03
C LYS A 69 -6.15 16.12 -5.14
N SER A 70 -5.35 15.13 -5.57
CA SER A 70 -5.75 14.20 -6.62
C SER A 70 -6.59 13.03 -6.10
N PHE A 71 -6.60 12.75 -4.77
CA PHE A 71 -7.15 11.50 -4.21
C PHE A 71 -8.66 11.36 -4.34
N GLU A 72 -9.43 12.43 -4.18
CA GLU A 72 -10.90 12.39 -4.36
C GLU A 72 -11.25 11.96 -5.78
N LYS A 73 -10.67 12.65 -6.77
CA LYS A 73 -10.89 12.33 -8.18
C LYS A 73 -10.39 10.93 -8.53
N LEU A 74 -9.21 10.54 -8.04
CA LEU A 74 -8.68 9.21 -8.26
C LEU A 74 -9.59 8.13 -7.66
N ASN A 75 -10.18 8.38 -6.49
CA ASN A 75 -11.12 7.44 -5.89
C ASN A 75 -12.45 7.36 -6.65
N GLU A 76 -12.94 8.45 -7.21
CA GLU A 76 -14.11 8.46 -8.11
C GLU A 76 -13.83 7.63 -9.38
N GLU A 77 -12.65 7.76 -9.97
CA GLU A 77 -12.25 7.04 -11.17
C GLU A 77 -11.97 5.55 -10.92
N LEU A 78 -11.33 5.21 -9.78
CA LEU A 78 -10.73 3.89 -9.54
C LEU A 78 -11.45 3.03 -8.49
N ASN A 79 -12.27 3.62 -7.63
CA ASN A 79 -13.01 2.91 -6.56
C ASN A 79 -12.09 2.05 -5.67
N PHE A 80 -11.01 2.65 -5.12
CA PHE A 80 -10.03 1.93 -4.29
C PHE A 80 -10.24 2.09 -2.79
N GLY A 81 -11.13 2.96 -2.37
CA GLY A 81 -11.38 3.28 -0.97
C GLY A 81 -10.50 4.40 -0.42
N PHE A 82 -11.04 5.63 -0.44
CA PHE A 82 -10.48 6.82 0.20
C PHE A 82 -11.54 7.48 1.07
N LEU A 83 -11.13 7.96 2.24
CA LEU A 83 -11.96 8.68 3.18
C LEU A 83 -11.21 9.93 3.67
N ALA A 84 -11.68 11.12 3.28
CA ALA A 84 -11.18 12.40 3.77
C ALA A 84 -11.77 12.67 5.16
N ASN A 85 -11.23 11.99 6.18
CA ASN A 85 -11.72 12.06 7.56
C ASN A 85 -10.93 13.03 8.45
N GLY A 86 -9.94 13.72 7.91
CA GLY A 86 -9.09 14.67 8.61
C GLY A 86 -8.01 14.03 9.48
N SER A 87 -7.03 14.86 9.85
CA SER A 87 -5.97 14.48 10.79
C SER A 87 -5.83 15.51 11.91
N LEU A 88 -5.43 15.04 13.09
CA LEU A 88 -5.18 15.83 14.29
C LEU A 88 -3.77 15.52 14.79
N VAL A 89 -2.89 16.53 14.89
CA VAL A 89 -1.63 16.42 15.64
C VAL A 89 -1.92 16.94 17.04
N LEU A 90 -1.86 16.05 18.03
CA LEU A 90 -2.26 16.34 19.40
C LEU A 90 -1.14 17.05 20.18
N ALA A 91 -1.49 18.04 20.97
CA ALA A 91 -0.63 18.68 21.95
C ALA A 91 -1.07 18.30 23.36
N PHE A 92 -0.08 18.00 24.24
CA PHE A 92 -0.30 17.61 25.63
C PHE A 92 0.28 18.65 26.60
N ASP A 93 1.08 19.56 26.12
CA ASP A 93 1.69 20.66 26.88
C ASP A 93 1.96 21.90 26.00
N GLU A 94 2.48 22.96 26.59
CA GLU A 94 2.80 24.22 25.90
C GLU A 94 3.95 24.09 24.89
N GLU A 95 4.86 23.15 25.06
CA GLU A 95 5.92 22.92 24.07
C GLU A 95 5.40 22.21 22.83
N ASP A 96 4.46 21.28 23.02
CA ASP A 96 3.71 20.69 21.94
C ASP A 96 2.91 21.75 21.16
N MET A 97 2.24 22.70 21.84
CA MET A 97 1.52 23.80 21.17
C MET A 97 2.46 24.64 20.29
N LYS A 98 3.68 24.96 20.76
CA LYS A 98 4.68 25.65 19.92
C LYS A 98 5.11 24.82 18.71
N THR A 99 5.12 23.49 18.84
CA THR A 99 5.41 22.59 17.74
C THR A 99 4.26 22.61 16.72
N LEU A 100 3.00 22.67 17.18
CA LEU A 100 1.85 22.85 16.29
C LEU A 100 1.93 24.15 15.48
N ASP A 101 2.34 25.26 16.12
CA ASP A 101 2.54 26.54 15.43
C ASP A 101 3.56 26.40 14.29
N LYS A 102 4.69 25.72 14.55
CA LYS A 102 5.71 25.48 13.51
C LYS A 102 5.16 24.65 12.35
N LEU A 103 4.42 23.57 12.64
CA LEU A 103 3.78 22.73 11.63
C LEU A 103 2.74 23.50 10.84
N TYR A 104 1.96 24.37 11.50
CA TYR A 104 0.97 25.22 10.86
C TYR A 104 1.63 26.20 9.87
N GLN A 105 2.69 26.89 10.29
CA GLN A 105 3.43 27.81 9.40
C GLN A 105 4.04 27.07 8.21
N MET A 106 4.66 25.91 8.45
CA MET A 106 5.21 25.06 7.37
C MET A 106 4.11 24.62 6.38
N GLY A 107 2.94 24.28 6.88
CA GLY A 107 1.80 23.95 6.01
C GLY A 107 1.33 25.15 5.17
N LEU A 108 1.29 26.36 5.73
CA LEU A 108 0.98 27.59 4.97
C LEU A 108 2.03 27.84 3.87
N GLU A 109 3.32 27.66 4.19
CA GLU A 109 4.41 27.77 3.20
C GLU A 109 4.27 26.73 2.07
N ASN A 110 3.75 25.55 2.37
CA ASN A 110 3.45 24.50 1.39
C ASN A 110 2.12 24.75 0.63
N GLY A 111 1.41 25.85 0.93
CA GLY A 111 0.19 26.26 0.24
C GLY A 111 -1.10 25.62 0.77
N LEU A 112 -1.10 25.04 1.97
CA LEU A 112 -2.31 24.48 2.58
C LEU A 112 -3.23 25.61 3.09
N ASP A 113 -4.54 25.44 2.85
CA ASP A 113 -5.59 26.38 3.20
C ASP A 113 -6.68 25.75 4.11
N ASP A 114 -6.53 24.48 4.46
CA ASP A 114 -7.53 23.70 5.19
C ASP A 114 -7.04 23.22 6.57
N MET A 115 -6.15 24.00 7.18
CA MET A 115 -5.60 23.73 8.52
C MET A 115 -6.09 24.72 9.55
N GLU A 116 -6.16 24.27 10.81
CA GLU A 116 -6.54 25.09 11.94
C GLU A 116 -5.90 24.57 13.23
N ILE A 117 -5.32 25.47 14.06
CA ILE A 117 -4.96 25.11 15.45
C ILE A 117 -6.22 25.28 16.29
N ILE A 118 -6.62 24.21 16.95
CA ILE A 118 -7.85 24.12 17.73
C ILE A 118 -7.54 23.87 19.21
N ASP A 119 -8.38 24.45 20.06
CA ASP A 119 -8.32 24.25 21.50
C ASP A 119 -8.95 22.91 21.93
N GLN A 120 -8.88 22.63 23.22
CA GLN A 120 -9.39 21.42 23.81
C GLN A 120 -10.88 21.23 23.62
N GLU A 121 -11.70 22.30 23.72
CA GLU A 121 -13.15 22.23 23.57
C GLU A 121 -13.53 21.79 22.15
N LYS A 122 -12.95 22.46 21.16
CA LYS A 122 -13.17 22.13 19.75
C LYS A 122 -12.62 20.74 19.40
N LEU A 123 -11.44 20.36 19.92
CA LEU A 123 -10.86 19.05 19.75
C LEU A 123 -11.81 17.96 20.20
N ARG A 124 -12.38 18.05 21.41
CA ARG A 124 -13.35 17.09 21.96
C ARG A 124 -14.68 17.07 21.20
N SER A 125 -15.07 18.15 20.58
CA SER A 125 -16.26 18.21 19.72
C SER A 125 -16.08 17.43 18.40
N ILE A 126 -14.86 17.43 17.88
CA ILE A 126 -14.48 16.76 16.62
C ILE A 126 -14.20 15.28 16.88
N GLU A 127 -13.35 14.99 17.88
CA GLU A 127 -12.96 13.61 18.26
C GLU A 127 -13.29 13.35 19.75
N LYS A 128 -14.38 12.62 19.99
CA LYS A 128 -14.89 12.39 21.34
C LYS A 128 -14.01 11.46 22.17
N ASN A 129 -13.25 10.58 21.50
CA ASN A 129 -12.45 9.56 22.13
C ASN A 129 -10.95 9.92 22.19
N VAL A 130 -10.61 11.19 21.92
CA VAL A 130 -9.26 11.72 22.18
C VAL A 130 -8.99 11.71 23.70
N SER A 131 -7.72 11.55 24.07
CA SER A 131 -7.25 11.61 25.47
C SER A 131 -7.72 12.88 26.17
N ASP A 132 -8.12 12.75 27.43
CA ASP A 132 -8.51 13.90 28.25
C ASP A 132 -7.34 14.82 28.61
N ASP A 133 -6.08 14.33 28.48
CA ASP A 133 -4.84 15.09 28.68
C ASP A 133 -4.47 15.99 27.49
N ALA A 134 -5.08 15.78 26.31
CA ALA A 134 -4.84 16.62 25.15
C ALA A 134 -5.43 18.02 25.35
N ILE A 135 -4.58 19.06 25.20
CA ILE A 135 -4.95 20.48 25.41
C ILE A 135 -5.31 21.22 24.13
N GLY A 136 -4.95 20.67 22.98
CA GLY A 136 -5.25 21.23 21.65
C GLY A 136 -4.74 20.34 20.54
N ALA A 137 -4.94 20.76 19.30
CA ALA A 137 -4.43 20.03 18.14
C ALA A 137 -4.25 20.94 16.92
N LEU A 138 -3.38 20.52 15.98
CA LEU A 138 -3.41 20.99 14.60
C LEU A 138 -4.35 20.09 13.81
N TYR A 139 -5.46 20.65 13.35
CA TYR A 139 -6.46 19.98 12.52
C TYR A 139 -6.24 20.28 11.03
N CYS A 140 -6.08 19.23 10.22
CA CYS A 140 -6.04 19.33 8.77
C CYS A 140 -7.23 18.57 8.18
N LYS A 141 -8.20 19.28 7.59
CA LYS A 141 -9.49 18.73 7.16
C LYS A 141 -9.38 17.76 5.99
N GLY A 142 -8.54 18.06 5.00
CA GLY A 142 -8.43 17.29 3.77
C GLY A 142 -7.49 16.09 3.86
N ALA A 143 -6.79 15.87 4.99
CA ALA A 143 -6.08 14.64 5.23
C ALA A 143 -7.06 13.47 5.42
N GLY A 144 -6.57 12.24 5.28
CA GLY A 144 -7.45 11.09 5.43
C GLY A 144 -6.76 9.74 5.37
N VAL A 145 -7.55 8.71 5.13
CA VAL A 145 -7.07 7.34 5.01
C VAL A 145 -7.50 6.72 3.69
N CYS A 146 -6.68 5.83 3.16
CA CYS A 146 -7.04 5.03 1.98
C CYS A 146 -6.80 3.54 2.26
N SER A 147 -7.18 2.67 1.31
CA SER A 147 -6.71 1.30 1.27
C SER A 147 -5.49 1.24 0.35
N PRO A 148 -4.24 1.19 0.88
CA PRO A 148 -3.05 1.44 0.07
C PRO A 148 -2.77 0.33 -0.94
N TYR A 149 -3.03 -0.93 -0.60
CA TYR A 149 -2.88 -2.05 -1.52
C TYR A 149 -3.99 -2.07 -2.59
N GLU A 150 -5.23 -1.71 -2.24
CA GLU A 150 -6.34 -1.59 -3.21
C GLU A 150 -6.09 -0.42 -4.16
N TYR A 151 -5.50 0.68 -3.67
CA TYR A 151 -5.09 1.81 -4.51
C TYR A 151 -4.09 1.37 -5.59
N VAL A 152 -3.02 0.67 -5.20
CA VAL A 152 -2.01 0.18 -6.16
C VAL A 152 -2.61 -0.82 -7.15
N ILE A 153 -3.42 -1.77 -6.65
CA ILE A 153 -4.12 -2.75 -7.50
C ILE A 153 -5.01 -2.02 -8.51
N ALA A 154 -5.76 -1.01 -8.06
CA ALA A 154 -6.65 -0.24 -8.92
C ALA A 154 -5.91 0.56 -9.99
N LEU A 155 -4.75 1.12 -9.65
CA LEU A 155 -3.88 1.81 -10.61
C LEU A 155 -3.38 0.85 -11.70
N VAL A 156 -2.91 -0.34 -11.29
CA VAL A 156 -2.40 -1.33 -12.26
C VAL A 156 -3.52 -1.92 -13.11
N GLU A 157 -4.66 -2.34 -12.52
CA GLU A 157 -5.81 -2.84 -13.27
C GLU A 157 -6.26 -1.82 -14.32
N ASN A 158 -6.38 -0.54 -13.96
CA ASN A 158 -6.75 0.51 -14.91
C ASN A 158 -5.67 0.74 -15.99
N ALA A 159 -4.38 0.63 -15.64
CA ALA A 159 -3.31 0.71 -16.62
C ALA A 159 -3.35 -0.45 -17.63
N LEU A 160 -3.63 -1.68 -17.16
CA LEU A 160 -3.82 -2.86 -18.02
C LEU A 160 -5.03 -2.71 -18.95
N ASP A 161 -6.16 -2.22 -18.43
CA ASP A 161 -7.36 -1.92 -19.24
C ASP A 161 -7.07 -0.90 -20.35
N ASN A 162 -6.03 -0.07 -20.19
CA ASN A 162 -5.56 0.91 -21.16
C ASN A 162 -4.25 0.48 -21.89
N GLY A 163 -3.99 -0.83 -21.99
CA GLY A 163 -2.98 -1.39 -22.89
C GLY A 163 -1.58 -1.57 -22.30
N VAL A 164 -1.32 -1.20 -21.05
CA VAL A 164 -0.05 -1.50 -20.37
C VAL A 164 0.10 -3.01 -20.19
N LYS A 165 1.31 -3.54 -20.34
CA LYS A 165 1.64 -4.94 -20.08
C LYS A 165 2.29 -5.09 -18.70
N LEU A 166 2.06 -6.24 -18.06
CA LEU A 166 2.61 -6.60 -16.75
C LEU A 166 3.21 -7.99 -16.80
N GLU A 167 4.46 -8.11 -16.37
CA GLU A 167 5.14 -9.38 -16.15
C GLU A 167 5.45 -9.54 -14.65
N LEU A 168 4.79 -10.52 -14.02
CA LEU A 168 5.02 -10.90 -12.63
C LEU A 168 6.12 -11.98 -12.53
N ASN A 169 6.71 -12.16 -11.33
CA ASN A 169 7.83 -13.04 -11.09
C ASN A 169 9.04 -12.76 -12.01
N SER A 170 9.25 -11.52 -12.40
CA SER A 170 10.23 -11.05 -13.38
C SER A 170 11.19 -10.05 -12.72
N GLU A 171 12.06 -10.57 -11.82
CA GLU A 171 13.12 -9.75 -11.22
C GLU A 171 14.10 -9.31 -12.32
N VAL A 172 14.34 -8.01 -12.42
CA VAL A 172 15.38 -7.47 -13.29
C VAL A 172 16.75 -7.79 -12.70
N VAL A 173 17.59 -8.45 -13.47
CA VAL A 173 18.92 -8.94 -13.05
C VAL A 173 20.06 -8.25 -13.77
N ASP A 174 19.81 -7.71 -14.97
CA ASP A 174 20.79 -6.93 -15.74
C ASP A 174 20.13 -5.89 -16.63
N ILE A 175 20.84 -4.78 -16.87
CA ILE A 175 20.41 -3.70 -17.76
C ILE A 175 21.61 -3.23 -18.56
N GLU A 176 21.51 -3.33 -19.88
CA GLU A 176 22.51 -2.81 -20.81
C GLU A 176 21.91 -1.67 -21.66
N LYS A 177 22.73 -0.71 -22.06
CA LYS A 177 22.34 0.31 -23.02
C LYS A 177 23.24 0.25 -24.26
N SER A 178 22.63 0.14 -25.42
CA SER A 178 23.30 0.21 -26.71
C SER A 178 22.64 1.26 -27.58
N ASN A 179 23.37 2.30 -27.92
CA ASN A 179 22.85 3.52 -28.58
C ASN A 179 21.71 4.14 -27.77
N ASP A 180 20.51 4.23 -28.35
CA ASP A 180 19.31 4.81 -27.73
C ASP A 180 18.35 3.74 -27.19
N THR A 181 18.78 2.47 -27.08
CA THR A 181 17.94 1.35 -26.66
C THR A 181 18.50 0.69 -25.40
N PHE A 182 17.66 0.49 -24.43
CA PHE A 182 17.93 -0.33 -23.26
C PHE A 182 17.51 -1.77 -23.52
N LYS A 183 18.35 -2.70 -23.05
CA LYS A 183 18.08 -4.13 -23.00
C LYS A 183 18.00 -4.52 -21.53
N VAL A 184 16.85 -5.01 -21.10
CA VAL A 184 16.56 -5.39 -19.70
C VAL A 184 16.37 -6.89 -19.63
N GLU A 185 17.19 -7.57 -18.82
CA GLU A 185 17.14 -9.02 -18.60
C GLU A 185 16.48 -9.33 -17.27
N THR A 186 15.64 -10.38 -17.26
CA THR A 186 14.94 -10.86 -16.06
C THR A 186 15.50 -12.18 -15.55
N SER A 187 15.23 -12.52 -14.30
CA SER A 187 15.59 -13.78 -13.66
C SER A 187 15.02 -15.03 -14.35
N LYS A 188 14.02 -14.86 -15.23
CA LYS A 188 13.48 -15.91 -16.08
C LYS A 188 14.32 -16.17 -17.35
N GLY A 189 15.35 -15.34 -17.60
CA GLY A 189 16.15 -15.35 -18.84
C GLY A 189 15.44 -14.68 -20.02
N GLU A 190 14.34 -13.96 -19.77
CA GLU A 190 13.64 -13.16 -20.77
C GLU A 190 14.34 -11.82 -20.91
N THR A 191 14.33 -11.30 -22.13
CA THR A 191 14.95 -10.00 -22.47
C THR A 191 13.95 -9.09 -23.13
N TYR A 192 13.89 -7.85 -22.67
CA TYR A 192 13.00 -6.81 -23.19
C TYR A 192 13.80 -5.59 -23.63
N GLU A 193 13.38 -4.95 -24.71
CA GLU A 193 14.01 -3.74 -25.25
C GLU A 193 13.08 -2.53 -25.09
N SER A 194 13.65 -1.38 -24.71
CA SER A 194 12.89 -0.13 -24.58
C SER A 194 13.75 1.12 -24.87
N LYS A 195 13.07 2.23 -25.15
CA LYS A 195 13.70 3.56 -25.28
C LYS A 195 14.02 4.19 -23.93
N PHE A 196 13.14 3.98 -22.94
CA PHE A 196 13.27 4.52 -21.60
C PHE A 196 13.06 3.43 -20.56
N VAL A 197 13.78 3.54 -19.43
CA VAL A 197 13.61 2.66 -18.26
C VAL A 197 13.38 3.52 -17.03
N ILE A 198 12.36 3.17 -16.25
CA ILE A 198 12.00 3.84 -15.00
C ILE A 198 12.24 2.88 -13.83
N ASN A 199 13.19 3.21 -12.97
CA ASN A 199 13.51 2.45 -11.78
C ASN A 199 12.60 2.89 -10.62
N ALA A 200 11.52 2.14 -10.35
CA ALA A 200 10.60 2.31 -9.23
C ALA A 200 10.63 1.10 -8.27
N SER A 201 11.80 0.47 -8.13
CA SER A 201 12.00 -0.84 -7.47
C SER A 201 12.08 -0.79 -5.93
N GLY A 202 11.77 0.36 -5.31
CA GLY A 202 11.66 0.50 -3.86
C GLY A 202 12.98 0.23 -3.13
N LEU A 203 13.01 -0.78 -2.24
CA LEU A 203 14.24 -1.16 -1.50
C LEU A 203 15.40 -1.58 -2.42
N ASN A 204 15.10 -2.07 -3.63
CA ASN A 204 16.12 -2.45 -4.60
C ASN A 204 16.58 -1.26 -5.47
N GLY A 205 16.15 -0.04 -5.18
CA GLY A 205 16.40 1.13 -6.01
C GLY A 205 17.87 1.38 -6.32
N ALA A 206 18.74 1.34 -5.33
CA ALA A 206 20.18 1.49 -5.53
C ALA A 206 20.78 0.30 -6.29
N LYS A 207 20.39 -0.95 -5.96
CA LYS A 207 20.83 -2.18 -6.66
C LYS A 207 20.50 -2.11 -8.14
N VAL A 208 19.27 -1.74 -8.50
CA VAL A 208 18.85 -1.65 -9.90
C VAL A 208 19.54 -0.50 -10.62
N SER A 209 19.70 0.65 -9.95
CA SER A 209 20.43 1.78 -10.52
C SER A 209 21.89 1.44 -10.84
N SER A 210 22.58 0.72 -9.95
CA SER A 210 23.99 0.33 -10.12
C SER A 210 24.24 -0.68 -11.27
N MET A 211 23.19 -1.28 -11.84
CA MET A 211 23.33 -2.14 -13.02
C MET A 211 23.74 -1.34 -14.27
N ILE A 212 23.42 -0.05 -14.34
CA ILE A 212 23.55 0.74 -15.57
C ILE A 212 24.22 2.11 -15.37
N THR A 213 24.30 2.61 -14.14
CA THR A 213 24.86 3.94 -13.84
C THR A 213 25.60 3.94 -12.50
N GLU A 214 26.56 4.84 -12.34
CA GLU A 214 27.12 5.11 -11.01
C GLU A 214 26.05 5.78 -10.15
N THR A 215 25.95 5.37 -8.89
CA THR A 215 25.01 5.92 -7.92
C THR A 215 25.74 6.65 -6.81
N ASP A 216 25.27 7.83 -6.44
CA ASP A 216 25.73 8.65 -5.32
C ASP A 216 24.81 8.58 -4.11
N PHE A 217 23.90 7.61 -4.09
CA PHE A 217 22.94 7.35 -3.04
C PHE A 217 22.86 5.87 -2.67
N ASP A 218 22.49 5.61 -1.43
CA ASP A 218 22.14 4.30 -0.91
C ASP A 218 20.67 4.28 -0.49
N ILE A 219 20.06 3.09 -0.54
CA ILE A 219 18.71 2.83 -0.05
C ILE A 219 18.81 1.78 1.06
N HIS A 220 18.35 2.13 2.25
CA HIS A 220 18.33 1.22 3.39
C HIS A 220 16.90 1.01 3.91
N PRO A 221 16.62 -0.17 4.50
CA PRO A 221 15.32 -0.44 5.08
C PRO A 221 15.15 0.32 6.40
N ARG A 222 14.06 1.09 6.51
CA ARG A 222 13.59 1.63 7.78
C ARG A 222 12.28 0.96 8.16
N SER A 223 12.35 0.08 9.15
CA SER A 223 11.20 -0.70 9.60
C SER A 223 10.21 0.15 10.39
N GLY A 224 8.98 -0.31 10.40
CA GLY A 224 7.91 0.20 11.25
C GLY A 224 6.89 -0.89 11.51
N GLU A 225 6.67 -1.19 12.77
CA GLU A 225 5.74 -2.21 13.20
C GLU A 225 4.37 -1.64 13.52
N TYR A 226 3.35 -2.44 13.28
CA TYR A 226 1.94 -2.06 13.41
C TYR A 226 1.14 -3.13 14.13
N LEU A 227 0.10 -2.68 14.83
CA LEU A 227 -0.95 -3.51 15.39
C LEU A 227 -2.30 -3.11 14.78
N ILE A 228 -3.09 -4.09 14.35
CA ILE A 228 -4.43 -3.88 13.81
C ILE A 228 -5.48 -4.59 14.64
N MET A 229 -6.54 -3.86 14.99
CA MET A 229 -7.69 -4.39 15.75
C MET A 229 -8.77 -4.92 14.80
N GLN A 230 -9.70 -5.70 15.33
CA GLN A 230 -10.80 -6.28 14.57
C GLN A 230 -11.70 -5.23 13.90
N LYS A 231 -12.42 -5.65 12.85
CA LYS A 231 -13.39 -4.81 12.12
C LYS A 231 -14.48 -4.29 13.09
N GLY A 232 -14.91 -3.06 12.86
CA GLY A 232 -15.88 -2.37 13.72
C GLY A 232 -15.24 -1.45 14.76
N THR A 233 -14.01 -1.73 15.21
CA THR A 233 -13.31 -0.88 16.20
C THR A 233 -13.01 0.51 15.66
N GLY A 234 -12.81 0.66 14.36
CA GLY A 234 -12.52 1.95 13.71
C GLY A 234 -13.64 2.99 13.88
N SER A 235 -14.86 2.58 14.21
CA SER A 235 -15.95 3.51 14.53
C SER A 235 -15.73 4.32 15.82
N ARG A 236 -14.78 3.89 16.67
CA ARG A 236 -14.40 4.60 17.90
C ARG A 236 -13.54 5.83 17.62
N ILE A 237 -12.86 5.89 16.46
CA ILE A 237 -11.98 6.98 16.07
C ILE A 237 -12.45 7.54 14.73
N LYS A 238 -12.63 8.86 14.66
CA LYS A 238 -13.06 9.53 13.43
C LYS A 238 -11.88 10.01 12.61
N GLN A 239 -10.94 10.72 13.22
CA GLN A 239 -9.80 11.32 12.57
C GLN A 239 -8.54 10.47 12.71
N VAL A 240 -7.51 10.80 11.92
CA VAL A 240 -6.16 10.28 12.11
C VAL A 240 -5.52 11.05 13.27
N LEU A 241 -5.13 10.37 14.34
CA LEU A 241 -4.50 10.99 15.49
C LEU A 241 -2.99 10.79 15.44
N PHE A 242 -2.25 11.88 15.38
CA PHE A 242 -0.80 11.92 15.52
C PHE A 242 -0.43 12.52 16.87
N GLN A 243 0.70 12.12 17.42
CA GLN A 243 1.39 12.86 18.45
C GLN A 243 2.33 13.89 17.81
N THR A 244 2.75 14.91 18.56
CA THR A 244 3.79 15.82 18.12
C THR A 244 5.08 15.05 17.81
N PRO A 245 5.78 15.39 16.71
CA PRO A 245 7.02 14.71 16.34
C PRO A 245 8.11 14.95 17.39
N SER A 246 8.86 13.91 17.71
CA SER A 246 10.06 13.97 18.51
C SER A 246 11.30 13.87 17.61
N PRO A 247 12.52 14.18 18.13
CA PRO A 247 13.76 14.01 17.36
C PRO A 247 13.97 12.60 16.81
N LYS A 248 13.34 11.59 17.42
CA LYS A 248 13.50 10.17 17.05
C LYS A 248 12.36 9.62 16.19
N SER A 249 11.17 10.25 16.19
CA SER A 249 9.99 9.69 15.54
C SER A 249 8.96 10.77 15.25
N LYS A 250 8.16 10.57 14.19
CA LYS A 250 6.94 11.37 13.91
C LYS A 250 5.81 11.11 14.93
N GLY A 251 6.06 10.33 15.98
CA GLY A 251 5.09 9.89 16.97
C GLY A 251 4.32 8.64 16.50
N ILE A 252 3.76 7.93 17.47
CA ILE A 252 2.86 6.79 17.20
C ILE A 252 1.49 7.35 16.84
N LEU A 253 0.92 6.84 15.75
CA LEU A 253 -0.42 7.23 15.35
C LEU A 253 -1.47 6.21 15.82
N VAL A 254 -2.69 6.72 16.01
CA VAL A 254 -3.91 5.93 16.16
C VAL A 254 -4.88 6.37 15.07
N THR A 255 -5.31 5.44 14.24
CA THR A 255 -6.22 5.78 13.13
C THR A 255 -7.22 4.67 12.86
N ARG A 256 -8.36 5.05 12.29
CA ARG A 256 -9.20 4.07 11.62
C ARG A 256 -8.61 3.75 10.25
N THR A 257 -8.76 2.52 9.80
CA THR A 257 -8.55 2.17 8.41
C THR A 257 -9.80 2.49 7.59
N TYR A 258 -9.68 2.53 6.25
CA TYR A 258 -10.84 2.63 5.37
C TYR A 258 -11.89 1.55 5.70
N HIS A 259 -11.47 0.34 6.00
CA HIS A 259 -12.34 -0.81 6.30
C HIS A 259 -12.78 -0.93 7.77
N ASN A 260 -12.73 0.18 8.51
CA ASN A 260 -13.29 0.27 9.87
C ASN A 260 -12.58 -0.61 10.93
N ASN A 261 -11.26 -0.78 10.80
CA ASN A 261 -10.40 -1.30 11.86
C ASN A 261 -9.70 -0.13 12.57
N ILE A 262 -9.21 -0.29 13.81
CA ILE A 262 -8.18 0.59 14.36
C ILE A 262 -6.80 0.02 13.98
N LEU A 263 -5.93 0.90 13.54
CA LEU A 263 -4.51 0.65 13.29
C LEU A 263 -3.69 1.55 14.22
N ILE A 264 -2.70 1.00 14.90
CA ILE A 264 -1.74 1.75 15.71
C ILE A 264 -0.31 1.44 15.25
N GLY A 265 0.58 2.41 15.43
CA GLY A 265 1.96 2.39 14.91
C GLY A 265 2.13 3.49 13.85
N PRO A 266 3.25 3.49 13.14
CA PRO A 266 4.41 2.65 13.38
C PRO A 266 5.40 3.28 14.36
N ASP A 267 6.35 2.48 14.80
CA ASP A 267 7.65 2.98 15.19
C ASP A 267 8.54 3.27 13.97
N ALA A 268 9.83 3.57 14.19
CA ALA A 268 10.76 3.83 13.10
C ALA A 268 12.18 3.44 13.53
N ILE A 269 12.69 2.34 12.95
CA ILE A 269 14.03 1.82 13.22
C ILE A 269 14.75 1.62 11.90
N ASP A 270 15.96 2.15 11.79
CA ASP A 270 16.84 1.87 10.66
C ASP A 270 17.42 0.47 10.84
N GLU A 271 17.28 -0.37 9.83
CA GLU A 271 17.70 -1.77 9.85
C GLU A 271 18.91 -1.95 8.93
N GLU A 272 19.84 -2.82 9.33
CA GLU A 272 20.97 -3.22 8.48
C GLU A 272 20.54 -4.26 7.44
N GLU A 273 19.58 -5.12 7.80
CA GLU A 273 19.04 -6.18 6.95
C GLU A 273 17.52 -6.09 6.81
N ILE A 274 16.98 -6.81 5.84
CA ILE A 274 15.52 -6.91 5.63
C ILE A 274 14.93 -7.83 6.69
N ASP A 275 14.20 -7.26 7.66
CA ASP A 275 13.40 -8.01 8.63
C ASP A 275 11.93 -7.63 8.53
N LEU A 276 11.09 -8.61 8.21
CA LEU A 276 9.63 -8.50 8.14
C LEU A 276 8.95 -9.10 9.39
N GLY A 277 9.72 -9.56 10.37
CA GLY A 277 9.24 -10.00 11.65
C GLY A 277 8.58 -8.88 12.46
N THR A 278 7.85 -9.23 13.49
CA THR A 278 7.33 -8.32 14.50
C THR A 278 7.85 -8.73 15.87
N HIS A 279 8.21 -7.73 16.71
CA HIS A 279 8.90 -7.94 17.97
C HIS A 279 7.99 -7.53 19.13
N GLU A 280 7.82 -8.42 20.09
CA GLU A 280 6.92 -8.20 21.23
C GLU A 280 7.22 -6.90 21.98
N GLU A 281 8.48 -6.61 22.26
CA GLU A 281 8.89 -5.41 22.98
C GLU A 281 8.51 -4.13 22.22
N ARG A 282 8.73 -4.08 20.91
CA ARG A 282 8.34 -2.96 20.03
C ARG A 282 6.83 -2.79 19.98
N LEU A 283 6.09 -3.87 19.78
CA LEU A 283 4.63 -3.84 19.72
C LEU A 283 4.01 -3.37 21.06
N MET A 284 4.58 -3.78 22.20
CA MET A 284 4.13 -3.32 23.53
C MET A 284 4.42 -1.85 23.76
N GLU A 285 5.58 -1.34 23.31
CA GLU A 285 5.90 0.10 23.38
C GLU A 285 4.96 0.92 22.46
N ILE A 286 4.73 0.47 21.23
CA ILE A 286 3.75 1.08 20.32
C ILE A 286 2.36 1.17 20.97
N TYR A 287 1.90 0.07 21.58
CA TYR A 287 0.60 0.04 22.27
C TYR A 287 0.54 1.05 23.42
N LYS A 288 1.56 1.08 24.27
CA LYS A 288 1.67 2.00 25.41
C LYS A 288 1.70 3.47 24.97
N LEU A 289 2.44 3.79 23.91
CA LEU A 289 2.50 5.14 23.37
C LEU A 289 1.17 5.55 22.73
N ALA A 290 0.49 4.62 22.04
CA ALA A 290 -0.81 4.88 21.42
C ALA A 290 -1.89 5.23 22.44
N GLN A 291 -1.85 4.64 23.65
CA GLN A 291 -2.79 4.93 24.73
C GLN A 291 -2.78 6.41 25.16
N LYS A 292 -1.66 7.14 24.99
CA LYS A 292 -1.61 8.58 25.27
C LYS A 292 -2.53 9.41 24.41
N SER A 293 -2.87 8.95 23.23
CA SER A 293 -3.64 9.69 22.23
C SER A 293 -5.15 9.55 22.41
N VAL A 294 -5.60 8.54 23.12
CA VAL A 294 -7.02 8.15 23.23
C VAL A 294 -7.43 7.82 24.66
N LYS A 295 -8.73 7.80 24.93
CA LYS A 295 -9.28 7.36 26.22
C LYS A 295 -9.01 5.87 26.47
N ASP A 296 -8.97 5.47 27.74
CA ASP A 296 -8.58 4.14 28.21
C ASP A 296 -9.39 2.98 27.59
N ASP A 297 -10.65 3.20 27.23
CA ASP A 297 -11.56 2.19 26.70
C ASP A 297 -11.50 2.03 25.18
N VAL A 298 -10.73 2.85 24.49
CA VAL A 298 -10.64 2.83 23.02
C VAL A 298 -9.81 1.67 22.51
N LEU A 299 -8.65 1.40 23.13
CA LEU A 299 -7.73 0.35 22.76
C LEU A 299 -7.83 -0.83 23.74
N ASN A 300 -8.13 -2.03 23.21
CA ASN A 300 -8.18 -3.24 24.00
C ASN A 300 -7.32 -4.33 23.36
N LEU A 301 -6.30 -4.82 24.09
CA LEU A 301 -5.38 -5.87 23.62
C LEU A 301 -6.09 -7.13 23.12
N LYS A 302 -7.25 -7.49 23.67
CA LYS A 302 -8.03 -8.67 23.27
C LYS A 302 -8.66 -8.54 21.88
N GLU A 303 -8.72 -7.34 21.33
CA GLU A 303 -9.32 -7.05 20.02
C GLU A 303 -8.27 -6.94 18.89
N PHE A 304 -6.98 -7.03 19.20
CA PHE A 304 -5.94 -7.10 18.19
C PHE A 304 -5.98 -8.45 17.49
N ILE A 305 -5.98 -8.41 16.17
CA ILE A 305 -6.10 -9.60 15.31
C ILE A 305 -4.82 -9.89 14.52
N ARG A 306 -3.95 -8.88 14.34
CA ARG A 306 -2.71 -9.03 13.57
C ARG A 306 -1.70 -7.94 13.91
N SER A 307 -0.41 -8.30 13.76
CA SER A 307 0.71 -7.38 13.64
C SER A 307 1.37 -7.53 12.27
N PHE A 308 2.09 -6.51 11.82
CA PHE A 308 2.90 -6.57 10.60
C PHE A 308 3.98 -5.51 10.62
N THR A 309 5.03 -5.72 9.82
CA THR A 309 6.14 -4.79 9.60
C THR A 309 6.12 -4.26 8.19
N GLY A 310 6.33 -2.95 8.05
CA GLY A 310 6.56 -2.29 6.77
C GLY A 310 7.97 -1.74 6.68
N LEU A 311 8.65 -1.99 5.56
CA LEU A 311 10.00 -1.51 5.31
C LEU A 311 9.97 -0.32 4.37
N ARG A 312 10.28 0.87 4.87
CA ARG A 312 10.39 2.09 4.07
C ARG A 312 11.74 2.09 3.35
N PRO A 313 11.79 2.35 2.04
CA PRO A 313 13.04 2.53 1.31
C PRO A 313 13.60 3.94 1.62
N ALA A 314 14.38 4.05 2.70
CA ALA A 314 14.97 5.32 3.09
C ALA A 314 16.23 5.59 2.27
N SER A 315 16.33 6.81 1.72
CA SER A 315 17.52 7.26 1.00
C SER A 315 18.55 7.85 1.93
N SER A 316 19.83 7.64 1.64
CA SER A 316 20.96 8.31 2.32
C SER A 316 20.93 9.84 2.15
N THR A 317 20.27 10.35 1.11
CA THR A 317 20.07 11.80 0.89
C THR A 317 19.00 12.41 1.82
N GLY A 318 18.17 11.59 2.43
CA GLY A 318 17.06 12.01 3.30
C GLY A 318 15.81 12.48 2.55
N ASP A 319 15.82 12.63 1.22
CA ASP A 319 14.70 13.07 0.40
C ASP A 319 14.40 12.05 -0.72
N PHE A 320 13.35 12.29 -1.49
CA PHE A 320 13.01 11.54 -2.70
C PHE A 320 14.02 11.82 -3.81
N ILE A 321 14.36 10.80 -4.59
CA ILE A 321 15.23 10.91 -5.76
C ILE A 321 14.39 10.60 -6.99
N ILE A 322 14.07 11.64 -7.78
CA ILE A 322 13.27 11.56 -9.00
C ILE A 322 14.00 12.34 -10.08
N GLU A 323 14.74 11.63 -10.92
CA GLU A 323 15.65 12.27 -11.88
C GLU A 323 16.01 11.37 -13.06
N ASN A 324 16.39 11.98 -14.17
CA ASN A 324 17.10 11.29 -15.22
C ASN A 324 18.56 11.08 -14.76
N SER A 325 19.00 9.83 -14.72
CA SER A 325 20.35 9.49 -14.26
C SER A 325 21.43 9.95 -15.22
N GLN A 326 22.70 9.74 -14.86
CA GLN A 326 23.84 9.99 -15.78
C GLN A 326 23.72 9.15 -17.07
N THR A 327 23.08 8.00 -17.03
CA THR A 327 22.72 7.22 -18.22
C THR A 327 21.39 7.73 -18.77
N ASN A 328 21.46 8.65 -19.74
CA ASN A 328 20.31 9.34 -20.32
C ASN A 328 19.19 8.37 -20.72
N GLY A 329 17.94 8.64 -20.28
CA GLY A 329 16.78 7.79 -20.51
C GLY A 329 16.55 6.70 -19.45
N PHE A 330 17.47 6.55 -18.48
CA PHE A 330 17.25 5.75 -17.24
C PHE A 330 16.85 6.70 -16.12
N ILE A 331 15.60 6.58 -15.65
CA ILE A 331 14.98 7.51 -14.70
C ILE A 331 14.87 6.84 -13.36
N ASN A 332 15.49 7.42 -12.32
CA ASN A 332 15.35 6.97 -10.94
C ASN A 332 14.10 7.56 -10.30
N VAL A 333 13.33 6.71 -9.59
CA VAL A 333 12.20 7.05 -8.70
C VAL A 333 12.37 6.24 -7.43
N VAL A 334 13.32 6.63 -6.61
CA VAL A 334 13.81 5.85 -5.47
C VAL A 334 13.85 6.68 -4.19
N GLY A 335 14.07 6.03 -3.04
CA GLY A 335 14.03 6.71 -1.74
C GLY A 335 12.62 7.15 -1.31
N ILE A 336 11.58 6.59 -1.91
CA ILE A 336 10.20 7.02 -1.72
C ILE A 336 9.61 6.39 -0.44
N GLN A 337 9.88 7.02 0.68
CA GLN A 337 9.25 6.73 1.98
C GLN A 337 7.99 7.60 2.19
N SER A 338 7.53 7.80 3.44
CA SER A 338 6.44 8.75 3.73
C SER A 338 6.84 10.19 3.33
N PRO A 339 5.96 10.93 2.63
CA PRO A 339 4.56 10.65 2.30
C PRO A 339 4.32 10.04 0.88
N GLY A 340 5.10 9.07 0.43
CA GLY A 340 5.13 8.56 -0.93
C GLY A 340 3.78 8.13 -1.51
N VAL A 341 2.91 7.48 -0.72
CA VAL A 341 1.54 7.12 -1.17
C VAL A 341 0.77 8.38 -1.58
N THR A 342 0.76 9.39 -0.72
CA THR A 342 0.10 10.68 -0.98
C THR A 342 0.69 11.40 -2.18
N SER A 343 2.02 11.34 -2.33
CA SER A 343 2.75 12.04 -3.38
C SER A 343 2.74 11.32 -4.74
N SER A 344 2.29 10.07 -4.78
CA SER A 344 2.43 9.21 -5.97
C SER A 344 1.80 9.79 -7.25
N PRO A 345 0.68 10.56 -7.22
CA PRO A 345 0.17 11.20 -8.43
C PRO A 345 1.10 12.29 -8.97
N GLU A 346 1.77 13.05 -8.09
CA GLU A 346 2.73 14.07 -8.48
C GLU A 346 4.06 13.46 -8.94
N ILE A 347 4.50 12.37 -8.32
CA ILE A 347 5.65 11.59 -8.77
C ILE A 347 5.43 11.16 -10.23
N ALA A 348 4.25 10.64 -10.55
CA ALA A 348 3.91 10.25 -11.91
C ALA A 348 3.93 11.43 -12.90
N ARG A 349 3.47 12.62 -12.47
CA ARG A 349 3.51 13.84 -13.27
C ARG A 349 4.94 14.33 -13.50
N MET A 350 5.80 14.26 -12.49
CA MET A 350 7.21 14.62 -12.62
C MET A 350 7.93 13.70 -13.61
N VAL A 351 7.70 12.39 -13.54
CA VAL A 351 8.30 11.43 -14.49
C VAL A 351 7.82 11.68 -15.91
N GLU A 352 6.53 11.99 -16.11
CA GLU A 352 6.00 12.41 -17.41
C GLU A 352 6.74 13.66 -17.94
N GLY A 353 6.96 14.66 -17.09
CA GLY A 353 7.73 15.86 -17.43
C GLY A 353 9.18 15.53 -17.85
N ILE A 354 9.87 14.67 -17.10
CA ILE A 354 11.22 14.21 -17.42
C ILE A 354 11.24 13.50 -18.78
N LEU A 355 10.27 12.63 -19.07
CA LEU A 355 10.17 11.95 -20.36
C LEU A 355 9.96 12.93 -21.51
N VAL A 356 9.14 13.99 -21.31
CA VAL A 356 8.95 15.06 -22.31
C VAL A 356 10.26 15.81 -22.57
N ASP A 357 10.99 16.17 -21.52
CA ASP A 357 12.29 16.84 -21.63
C ASP A 357 13.32 15.96 -22.36
N LEU A 358 13.19 14.63 -22.26
CA LEU A 358 13.99 13.65 -22.97
C LEU A 358 13.51 13.38 -24.41
N GLY A 359 12.45 14.04 -24.85
CA GLY A 359 11.96 13.98 -26.24
C GLY A 359 10.97 12.86 -26.55
N ILE A 360 10.34 12.24 -25.54
CA ILE A 360 9.25 11.29 -25.81
C ILE A 360 8.06 12.01 -26.44
N ASN A 361 7.46 11.42 -27.47
CA ASN A 361 6.26 11.97 -28.08
C ASN A 361 5.00 11.48 -27.35
N LEU A 362 4.33 12.37 -26.62
CA LEU A 362 3.10 12.09 -25.89
C LEU A 362 1.87 12.44 -26.74
N THR A 363 1.40 11.49 -27.55
CA THR A 363 0.14 11.61 -28.28
C THR A 363 -0.97 10.98 -27.44
N GLU A 364 -1.99 11.76 -27.09
CA GLU A 364 -3.13 11.24 -26.30
C GLU A 364 -3.82 10.08 -27.02
N ASP A 365 -4.22 9.08 -26.26
CA ASP A 365 -5.04 7.98 -26.76
C ASP A 365 -6.52 8.32 -26.55
N GLU A 366 -7.25 8.48 -27.65
CA GLU A 366 -8.69 8.79 -27.63
C GLU A 366 -9.56 7.67 -27.01
N THR A 367 -9.00 6.46 -26.90
CA THR A 367 -9.67 5.30 -26.29
C THR A 367 -9.42 5.18 -24.79
N TYR A 368 -8.54 6.04 -24.21
CA TYR A 368 -8.24 6.02 -22.79
C TYR A 368 -9.47 6.11 -21.90
N ASN A 369 -9.64 5.13 -21.04
CA ASN A 369 -10.71 5.09 -20.06
C ASN A 369 -10.13 5.27 -18.64
N PRO A 370 -10.37 6.40 -17.94
CA PRO A 370 -9.88 6.60 -16.59
C PRO A 370 -10.60 5.76 -15.53
N TYR A 371 -11.74 5.18 -15.86
CA TYR A 371 -12.62 4.51 -14.90
C TYR A 371 -12.31 3.02 -14.81
N ARG A 372 -12.04 2.58 -13.58
CA ARG A 372 -11.94 1.17 -13.25
C ARG A 372 -13.32 0.61 -12.93
N LYS A 373 -13.61 -0.60 -13.41
CA LYS A 373 -14.81 -1.33 -13.00
C LYS A 373 -14.83 -1.50 -11.47
N PRO A 374 -15.87 -1.05 -10.75
CA PRO A 374 -15.98 -1.20 -9.29
C PRO A 374 -15.84 -2.65 -8.86
N ILE A 375 -15.26 -2.88 -7.68
CA ILE A 375 -15.33 -4.19 -7.03
C ILE A 375 -16.79 -4.45 -6.65
N ILE A 376 -17.24 -5.69 -6.75
CA ILE A 376 -18.58 -6.07 -6.31
C ILE A 376 -18.61 -5.98 -4.80
N GLU A 377 -19.30 -4.98 -4.26
CA GLU A 377 -19.53 -4.85 -2.82
C GLU A 377 -20.58 -5.88 -2.38
N TYR A 378 -20.24 -6.61 -1.33
CA TYR A 378 -21.18 -7.49 -0.68
C TYR A 378 -21.88 -6.76 0.46
N LYS A 379 -23.22 -6.78 0.46
CA LYS A 379 -24.00 -6.15 1.53
C LYS A 379 -23.88 -6.96 2.80
N GLU A 380 -23.39 -6.35 3.87
CA GLU A 380 -23.31 -6.99 5.19
C GLU A 380 -24.68 -7.43 5.69
N LEU A 381 -24.76 -8.69 6.10
CA LEU A 381 -25.95 -9.29 6.68
C LEU A 381 -25.87 -9.21 8.22
N GLU A 382 -26.88 -8.64 8.83
CA GLU A 382 -27.01 -8.58 10.30
C GLU A 382 -27.55 -9.91 10.88
N ASP A 383 -28.31 -10.66 10.08
CA ASP A 383 -28.96 -11.90 10.49
C ASP A 383 -28.00 -13.11 10.37
N PHE A 384 -27.55 -13.62 11.51
CA PHE A 384 -26.65 -14.77 11.57
C PHE A 384 -27.21 -16.05 10.91
N ASN A 385 -28.53 -16.27 10.92
CA ASN A 385 -29.14 -17.45 10.28
C ASN A 385 -28.99 -17.35 8.76
N LYS A 386 -29.20 -16.17 8.17
CA LYS A 386 -28.97 -15.94 6.74
C LYS A 386 -27.50 -16.14 6.36
N VAL A 387 -26.57 -15.72 7.21
CA VAL A 387 -25.14 -15.97 7.01
C VAL A 387 -24.86 -17.47 6.94
N LYS A 388 -25.46 -18.27 7.84
CA LYS A 388 -25.29 -19.72 7.83
C LYS A 388 -25.80 -20.38 6.55
N ASP A 389 -27.00 -20.03 6.12
CA ASP A 389 -27.60 -20.60 4.92
C ASP A 389 -26.76 -20.32 3.67
N LEU A 390 -26.22 -19.11 3.54
CA LEU A 390 -25.35 -18.73 2.41
C LEU A 390 -23.98 -19.43 2.45
N VAL A 391 -23.47 -19.75 3.64
CA VAL A 391 -22.21 -20.51 3.79
C VAL A 391 -22.35 -21.94 3.26
N ASP A 392 -23.52 -22.54 3.42
CA ASP A 392 -23.79 -23.95 3.07
C ASP A 392 -24.17 -24.14 1.58
N LEU A 393 -24.26 -23.07 0.80
CA LEU A 393 -24.45 -23.13 -0.65
C LEU A 393 -23.29 -23.87 -1.35
N PRO A 394 -23.57 -24.60 -2.46
CA PRO A 394 -22.53 -25.34 -3.18
C PRO A 394 -21.56 -24.42 -3.90
N LEU A 395 -20.38 -24.94 -4.23
CA LEU A 395 -19.41 -24.30 -5.12
C LEU A 395 -20.07 -23.99 -6.48
N GLY A 396 -19.77 -22.84 -7.05
CA GLY A 396 -20.37 -22.31 -8.27
C GLY A 396 -21.59 -21.43 -8.03
N ASN A 397 -22.14 -21.40 -6.81
CA ASN A 397 -23.25 -20.48 -6.50
C ASN A 397 -22.70 -19.08 -6.21
N PRO A 398 -23.10 -18.02 -6.96
CA PRO A 398 -22.55 -16.67 -6.80
C PRO A 398 -22.80 -16.07 -5.41
N ASP A 399 -23.86 -16.47 -4.72
CA ASP A 399 -24.23 -15.97 -3.39
C ASP A 399 -23.59 -16.78 -2.25
N ARG A 400 -22.87 -17.88 -2.58
CA ARG A 400 -22.13 -18.66 -1.58
C ARG A 400 -21.20 -17.77 -0.79
N LEU A 401 -21.38 -17.75 0.53
CA LEU A 401 -20.54 -16.96 1.42
C LEU A 401 -19.23 -17.72 1.72
N VAL A 402 -18.14 -17.27 1.11
CA VAL A 402 -16.81 -17.90 1.24
C VAL A 402 -16.13 -17.46 2.53
N CYS A 403 -16.18 -16.17 2.86
CA CYS A 403 -15.60 -15.62 4.09
C CYS A 403 -16.70 -15.10 5.04
N ARG A 404 -16.83 -15.71 6.22
CA ARG A 404 -17.84 -15.32 7.22
C ARG A 404 -17.53 -13.97 7.87
N CYS A 405 -16.27 -13.73 8.23
CA CYS A 405 -15.86 -12.56 9.01
C CYS A 405 -16.00 -11.26 8.22
N GLU A 406 -15.66 -11.30 6.94
CA GLU A 406 -15.73 -10.15 6.02
C GLU A 406 -16.94 -10.27 5.08
N GLN A 407 -17.73 -11.32 5.20
CA GLN A 407 -18.94 -11.60 4.41
C GLN A 407 -18.71 -11.52 2.89
N VAL A 408 -17.61 -12.13 2.43
CA VAL A 408 -17.23 -12.15 1.01
C VAL A 408 -17.88 -13.32 0.30
N SER A 409 -18.61 -13.03 -0.78
CA SER A 409 -19.27 -14.02 -1.62
C SER A 409 -18.32 -14.63 -2.65
N GLU A 410 -18.71 -15.77 -3.21
CA GLU A 410 -17.99 -16.40 -4.32
C GLU A 410 -17.95 -15.51 -5.56
N LYS A 411 -19.04 -14.80 -5.86
CA LYS A 411 -19.11 -13.81 -6.94
C LYS A 411 -18.03 -12.74 -6.83
N THR A 412 -17.79 -12.22 -5.62
CA THR A 412 -16.75 -11.21 -5.37
C THR A 412 -15.35 -11.77 -5.65
N ILE A 413 -15.10 -13.03 -5.28
CA ILE A 413 -13.81 -13.69 -5.55
C ILE A 413 -13.60 -13.89 -7.03
N ARG A 414 -14.61 -14.44 -7.75
CA ARG A 414 -14.54 -14.65 -9.21
C ARG A 414 -14.35 -13.33 -9.97
N ASP A 415 -15.01 -12.26 -9.54
CA ASP A 415 -14.78 -10.94 -10.13
C ASP A 415 -13.30 -10.49 -9.96
N ALA A 416 -12.72 -10.71 -8.78
CA ALA A 416 -11.31 -10.36 -8.54
C ALA A 416 -10.32 -11.20 -9.36
N LEU A 417 -10.65 -12.48 -9.64
CA LEU A 417 -9.82 -13.38 -10.45
C LEU A 417 -9.81 -13.00 -11.96
N ASN A 418 -10.81 -12.24 -12.41
CA ASN A 418 -11.01 -11.89 -13.83
C ASN A 418 -10.73 -10.41 -14.14
N ARG A 419 -9.73 -9.79 -13.46
CA ARG A 419 -9.38 -8.36 -13.62
C ARG A 419 -8.04 -8.10 -14.29
N GLY A 420 -7.56 -9.03 -15.12
CA GLY A 420 -6.36 -8.84 -15.93
C GLY A 420 -5.05 -9.16 -15.22
N ILE A 421 -5.06 -9.41 -13.91
CA ILE A 421 -3.89 -9.88 -13.14
C ILE A 421 -4.16 -11.31 -12.69
N GLU A 422 -3.31 -12.26 -13.09
CA GLU A 422 -3.41 -13.64 -12.64
C GLU A 422 -3.05 -13.76 -11.16
N LEU A 423 -3.98 -14.28 -10.35
CA LEU A 423 -3.81 -14.41 -8.90
C LEU A 423 -3.38 -15.83 -8.54
N THR A 424 -2.13 -15.99 -8.12
CA THR A 424 -1.55 -17.31 -7.81
C THR A 424 -1.53 -17.64 -6.31
N SER A 425 -2.03 -16.74 -5.44
CA SER A 425 -1.98 -16.94 -3.99
C SER A 425 -3.28 -16.52 -3.29
N PHE A 426 -3.51 -17.14 -2.11
CA PHE A 426 -4.60 -16.73 -1.22
C PHE A 426 -4.51 -15.24 -0.83
N ASP A 427 -3.30 -14.75 -0.56
CA ASP A 427 -3.10 -13.36 -0.13
C ASP A 427 -3.33 -12.35 -1.27
N ALA A 428 -3.14 -12.75 -2.52
CA ALA A 428 -3.52 -11.94 -3.68
C ALA A 428 -5.04 -11.72 -3.74
N VAL A 429 -5.83 -12.79 -3.55
CA VAL A 429 -7.30 -12.70 -3.44
C VAL A 429 -7.72 -11.90 -2.20
N LYS A 430 -7.06 -12.12 -1.06
CA LYS A 430 -7.31 -11.40 0.20
C LYS A 430 -7.14 -9.89 0.04
N ARG A 431 -6.09 -9.40 -0.65
CA ARG A 431 -5.87 -7.96 -0.89
C ARG A 431 -6.96 -7.31 -1.75
N ARG A 432 -7.64 -8.07 -2.60
CA ARG A 432 -8.71 -7.55 -3.49
C ARG A 432 -10.10 -7.67 -2.90
N THR A 433 -10.33 -8.69 -2.08
CA THR A 433 -11.68 -9.06 -1.61
C THR A 433 -11.86 -8.97 -0.10
N ARG A 434 -10.77 -8.82 0.66
CA ARG A 434 -10.70 -8.92 2.12
C ARG A 434 -10.98 -10.31 2.68
N ALA A 435 -11.24 -11.34 1.87
CA ALA A 435 -11.39 -12.72 2.35
C ALA A 435 -10.13 -13.13 3.14
N GLY A 436 -10.28 -13.44 4.44
CA GLY A 436 -9.17 -13.77 5.34
C GLY A 436 -8.62 -12.61 6.17
N MET A 437 -9.15 -11.39 6.05
CA MET A 437 -8.71 -10.23 6.86
C MET A 437 -9.48 -10.06 8.17
N GLY A 438 -10.58 -10.78 8.39
CA GLY A 438 -11.38 -10.66 9.59
C GLY A 438 -10.80 -11.45 10.77
N PHE A 439 -11.58 -11.55 11.86
CA PHE A 439 -11.17 -12.10 13.14
C PHE A 439 -10.44 -13.46 13.08
N CYS A 440 -10.88 -14.38 12.23
CA CYS A 440 -10.27 -15.72 12.12
C CYS A 440 -9.00 -15.77 11.24
N GLN A 441 -8.57 -14.66 10.63
CA GLN A 441 -7.37 -14.54 9.80
C GLN A 441 -7.21 -15.66 8.76
N GLY A 442 -8.32 -16.03 8.10
CA GLY A 442 -8.32 -17.03 7.03
C GLY A 442 -8.54 -18.47 7.50
N ALA A 443 -8.57 -18.77 8.80
CA ALA A 443 -8.71 -20.13 9.32
C ALA A 443 -9.93 -20.87 8.76
N PHE A 444 -11.03 -20.16 8.49
CA PHE A 444 -12.22 -20.72 7.88
C PHE A 444 -12.20 -20.68 6.34
N CYS A 445 -11.88 -19.52 5.76
CA CYS A 445 -12.16 -19.27 4.34
C CYS A 445 -11.03 -19.67 3.37
N LYS A 446 -9.81 -19.89 3.84
CA LYS A 446 -8.65 -20.11 2.99
C LYS A 446 -8.81 -21.24 1.99
N ASN A 447 -9.19 -22.44 2.45
CA ASN A 447 -9.40 -23.57 1.55
C ASN A 447 -10.56 -23.32 0.58
N ARG A 448 -11.60 -22.63 1.02
CA ARG A 448 -12.76 -22.28 0.20
C ARG A 448 -12.41 -21.27 -0.90
N VAL A 449 -11.51 -20.32 -0.61
CA VAL A 449 -10.97 -19.39 -1.63
C VAL A 449 -10.16 -20.16 -2.66
N LEU A 450 -9.27 -21.08 -2.22
CA LEU A 450 -8.48 -21.90 -3.13
C LEU A 450 -9.35 -22.80 -4.00
N GLU A 451 -10.44 -23.37 -3.45
CA GLU A 451 -11.43 -24.12 -4.24
C GLU A 451 -12.05 -23.27 -5.35
N VAL A 452 -12.42 -22.03 -5.06
CA VAL A 452 -12.97 -21.10 -6.07
C VAL A 452 -11.92 -20.76 -7.13
N MET A 453 -10.67 -20.54 -6.73
CA MET A 453 -9.59 -20.27 -7.68
C MET A 453 -9.33 -21.47 -8.60
N GLU A 454 -9.27 -22.70 -8.04
CA GLU A 454 -9.07 -23.92 -8.80
C GLU A 454 -10.23 -24.19 -9.78
N ASP A 455 -11.47 -23.91 -9.37
CA ASP A 455 -12.65 -24.03 -10.21
C ASP A 455 -12.67 -23.00 -11.34
N GLU A 456 -12.31 -21.73 -11.04
CA GLU A 456 -12.29 -20.65 -12.03
C GLU A 456 -11.19 -20.84 -13.08
N TYR A 457 -9.99 -21.23 -12.67
CA TYR A 457 -8.86 -21.42 -13.58
C TYR A 457 -8.85 -22.79 -14.26
N GLY A 458 -9.65 -23.75 -13.80
CA GLY A 458 -9.72 -25.10 -14.36
C GLY A 458 -8.49 -25.99 -14.11
N HIS A 459 -7.61 -25.58 -13.20
CA HIS A 459 -6.43 -26.35 -12.81
C HIS A 459 -6.11 -26.15 -11.32
N PRO A 460 -5.39 -27.11 -10.67
CA PRO A 460 -4.95 -26.94 -9.30
C PRO A 460 -4.02 -25.74 -9.15
N ILE A 461 -4.18 -25.00 -8.06
CA ILE A 461 -3.22 -23.96 -7.66
C ILE A 461 -1.96 -24.66 -7.16
N GLU A 462 -0.96 -24.74 -8.00
CA GLU A 462 0.33 -25.32 -7.66
C GLU A 462 0.97 -24.54 -6.50
N ASN A 463 1.52 -25.31 -5.54
CA ASN A 463 2.19 -24.74 -4.36
C ASN A 463 1.32 -23.88 -3.43
N ARG A 464 0.00 -23.80 -3.60
CA ARG A 464 -0.95 -23.09 -2.69
C ARG A 464 -0.29 -22.02 -1.82
N LYS A 465 0.48 -21.15 -2.48
CA LYS A 465 1.28 -20.10 -1.82
C LYS A 465 0.40 -19.15 -1.04
N PHE A 466 0.87 -18.71 0.11
CA PHE A 466 0.22 -17.61 0.82
C PHE A 466 0.51 -16.29 0.14
N ASP A 467 1.76 -15.94 0.02
CA ASP A 467 2.20 -14.63 -0.43
C ASP A 467 3.50 -14.71 -1.24
N SER A 468 4.48 -15.47 -0.79
CA SER A 468 5.80 -15.55 -1.38
C SER A 468 6.30 -16.99 -1.51
N GLU A 469 7.39 -17.16 -2.20
CA GLU A 469 8.06 -18.44 -2.32
C GLU A 469 8.41 -19.01 -0.94
N GLY A 470 8.11 -20.27 -0.71
CA GLY A 470 8.30 -20.93 0.59
C GLY A 470 7.13 -20.83 1.57
N SER A 471 6.12 -19.97 1.32
CA SER A 471 4.94 -19.82 2.17
C SER A 471 3.77 -20.76 1.81
N GLY A 472 4.03 -21.86 1.12
CA GLY A 472 3.01 -22.77 0.60
C GLY A 472 2.32 -23.65 1.64
N LEU A 473 1.05 -23.99 1.38
CA LEU A 473 0.38 -25.12 2.02
C LEU A 473 0.62 -26.37 1.14
N SER A 474 1.43 -27.29 1.63
CA SER A 474 1.41 -28.64 1.05
C SER A 474 0.09 -29.35 1.39
N ARG A 475 -0.59 -29.91 0.40
CA ARG A 475 -1.57 -30.97 0.67
C ARG A 475 -0.79 -32.17 1.20
N ILE A 476 -0.87 -32.40 2.51
CA ILE A 476 -0.47 -33.70 3.05
C ILE A 476 -1.52 -34.69 2.56
N ASN A 477 -1.17 -35.51 1.59
CA ASN A 477 -2.08 -36.56 1.17
C ASN A 477 -2.10 -37.72 2.19
N LYS A 478 -3.12 -38.59 2.14
CA LYS A 478 -3.26 -39.68 3.11
C LYS A 478 -2.02 -40.64 3.17
N LYS A 479 -1.26 -40.75 2.08
CA LYS A 479 -0.03 -41.58 2.06
C LYS A 479 1.06 -40.93 2.90
N ASP A 480 1.22 -39.60 2.79
CA ASP A 480 2.24 -38.84 3.53
C ASP A 480 1.95 -38.85 5.03
N ILE A 481 0.66 -38.75 5.42
CA ILE A 481 0.25 -38.87 6.83
C ILE A 481 0.64 -40.26 7.39
N ASN A 482 0.39 -41.32 6.66
CA ASN A 482 0.75 -42.69 7.11
C ASN A 482 2.27 -42.89 7.22
N GLU A 483 3.08 -42.26 6.37
CA GLU A 483 4.53 -42.28 6.49
C GLU A 483 5.05 -41.49 7.68
N ILE A 484 4.46 -40.32 7.95
CA ILE A 484 4.76 -39.48 9.11
C ILE A 484 4.42 -40.26 10.41
N ILE A 485 3.22 -40.86 10.47
CA ILE A 485 2.81 -41.69 11.64
C ILE A 485 3.77 -42.85 11.84
N LYS A 486 4.19 -43.54 10.77
CA LYS A 486 5.18 -44.62 10.85
C LYS A 486 6.58 -44.16 11.32
N LYS A 487 6.97 -42.92 11.01
CA LYS A 487 8.24 -42.36 11.50
C LYS A 487 8.15 -41.90 12.96
N MET A 488 6.97 -41.47 13.41
CA MET A 488 6.73 -41.05 14.83
C MET A 488 6.55 -42.25 15.77
N SER A 489 6.28 -43.47 15.24
CA SER A 489 6.11 -44.71 16.02
C SER A 489 7.36 -45.60 16.06
N LYS A 490 8.48 -45.09 15.58
CA LYS A 490 9.83 -45.67 15.73
C LYS A 490 10.66 -44.80 16.67
#